data_5490c2a16ad48ab84768d9e1b4989764
#
_entry.id   5490c2a16ad48ab84768d9e1b4989764
#
_cell.length_a   1.000
_cell.length_b   1.000
_cell.length_c   1.000
_cell.angle_alpha   90.00
_cell.angle_beta   90.00
_cell.angle_gamma   90.00
#
_symmetry.space_group_name_H-M   'P 1'
#
loop_
_entity.id
_entity.type
_entity.pdbx_description
1 polymer ?
#
loop_
_entity_poly.entity_id
_entity_poly.type
_entity_poly.pdbx_seq_one_letter_code
_entity_poly.pdbx_strand_id
1 'polypeptide(L)'
;MDLKPALNKLEESKDYKDWHKKNKITSFSYAFRIPQEMPDEWQLGFYDKKKDRITTFVVNGSSISIRAEEEIFKKDETKISGIEMGKVKIAFDDAIGKAGEFQSKNYPKDKSVKTIAILQNIPSYGNIWNITYITESFNTLNMKIDASSGKVLEHNSSSVFSFKKE
;
A
#
# COMPACT_ATOMS: atom_id res chain seq x y z
N MET A 1 4.85 1.71 -14.19
CA MET A 1 3.93 0.55 -14.41
C MET A 1 2.82 0.61 -13.39
N ASP A 2 1.56 0.42 -13.79
CA ASP A 2 0.42 0.37 -12.85
C ASP A 2 0.39 -0.98 -12.09
N LEU A 3 -0.38 -1.02 -11.00
CA LEU A 3 -0.44 -2.17 -10.09
C LEU A 3 -0.92 -3.46 -10.78
N LYS A 4 -1.99 -3.39 -11.56
CA LYS A 4 -2.55 -4.59 -12.20
C LYS A 4 -1.58 -5.26 -13.18
N PRO A 5 -0.90 -4.53 -14.09
CA PRO A 5 0.19 -5.09 -14.88
C PRO A 5 1.35 -5.65 -14.03
N ALA A 6 1.72 -4.98 -12.92
CA ALA A 6 2.78 -5.47 -12.04
C ALA A 6 2.41 -6.80 -11.37
N LEU A 7 1.17 -6.91 -10.89
CA LEU A 7 0.66 -8.13 -10.29
C LEU A 7 0.60 -9.28 -11.30
N ASN A 8 0.08 -9.04 -12.50
CA ASN A 8 0.03 -10.04 -13.57
C ASN A 8 1.44 -10.54 -13.92
N LYS A 9 2.39 -9.61 -14.05
CA LYS A 9 3.79 -9.96 -14.34
C LYS A 9 4.41 -10.82 -13.24
N LEU A 10 4.11 -10.50 -11.98
CA LEU A 10 4.55 -11.32 -10.86
C LEU A 10 3.96 -12.73 -10.95
N GLU A 11 2.65 -12.86 -11.13
CA GLU A 11 1.94 -14.14 -11.16
C GLU A 11 2.37 -15.04 -12.33
N GLU A 12 2.80 -14.44 -13.44
CA GLU A 12 3.34 -15.16 -14.60
C GLU A 12 4.79 -15.60 -14.40
N SER A 13 5.52 -15.00 -13.46
CA SER A 13 6.92 -15.29 -13.21
C SER A 13 7.15 -16.71 -12.66
N LYS A 14 8.32 -17.27 -12.98
CA LYS A 14 8.75 -18.55 -12.46
C LYS A 14 8.90 -18.50 -10.94
N ASP A 15 9.49 -17.42 -10.42
CA ASP A 15 9.77 -17.26 -8.99
C ASP A 15 8.48 -17.29 -8.15
N TYR A 16 7.44 -16.58 -8.61
CA TYR A 16 6.14 -16.61 -7.95
C TYR A 16 5.47 -17.99 -8.05
N LYS A 17 5.46 -18.60 -9.23
CA LYS A 17 4.86 -19.92 -9.44
C LYS A 17 5.51 -21.00 -8.58
N ASP A 18 6.83 -21.00 -8.48
CA ASP A 18 7.56 -21.96 -7.66
C ASP A 18 7.32 -21.73 -6.16
N TRP A 19 7.29 -20.48 -5.73
CA TRP A 19 6.94 -20.11 -4.37
C TRP A 19 5.49 -20.48 -4.04
N HIS A 20 4.54 -20.16 -4.92
CA HIS A 20 3.11 -20.39 -4.70
C HIS A 20 2.74 -21.86 -4.59
N LYS A 21 3.45 -22.77 -5.30
CA LYS A 21 3.27 -24.22 -5.16
C LYS A 21 3.47 -24.69 -3.71
N LYS A 22 4.36 -24.06 -2.99
CA LYS A 22 4.70 -24.37 -1.59
C LYS A 22 3.89 -23.56 -0.57
N ASN A 23 3.24 -22.49 -1.02
CA ASN A 23 2.54 -21.52 -0.17
C ASN A 23 1.12 -21.22 -0.67
N LYS A 24 0.33 -22.30 -0.88
CA LYS A 24 -1.00 -22.23 -1.50
C LYS A 24 -2.05 -21.46 -0.67
N ILE A 25 -1.83 -21.33 0.64
CA ILE A 25 -2.78 -20.69 1.56
C ILE A 25 -2.25 -19.31 1.93
N THR A 26 -2.05 -18.49 0.92
CA THR A 26 -1.65 -17.09 1.10
C THR A 26 -2.64 -16.17 0.41
N SER A 27 -2.75 -14.95 0.93
CA SER A 27 -3.60 -13.91 0.35
C SER A 27 -2.80 -12.67 0.02
N PHE A 28 -3.07 -12.06 -1.13
CA PHE A 28 -2.51 -10.75 -1.48
C PHE A 28 -3.03 -9.70 -0.51
N SER A 29 -2.16 -9.10 0.29
CA SER A 29 -2.54 -8.31 1.48
C SER A 29 -2.18 -6.86 1.38
N TYR A 30 -1.14 -6.50 0.62
CA TYR A 30 -0.80 -5.11 0.37
C TYR A 30 -0.02 -4.92 -0.94
N ALA A 31 -0.16 -3.73 -1.49
CA ALA A 31 0.73 -3.19 -2.50
C ALA A 31 1.30 -1.85 -2.01
N PHE A 32 2.61 -1.74 -1.98
CA PHE A 32 3.32 -0.57 -1.44
C PHE A 32 4.17 0.09 -2.51
N ARG A 33 4.20 1.43 -2.50
CA ARG A 33 5.01 2.23 -3.44
C ARG A 33 5.42 3.56 -2.84
N ILE A 34 6.65 4.00 -3.14
CA ILE A 34 7.15 5.37 -2.89
C ILE A 34 7.59 5.95 -4.24
N PRO A 35 6.72 6.67 -4.95
CA PRO A 35 6.98 7.05 -6.35
C PRO A 35 8.19 7.95 -6.54
N GLN A 36 8.53 8.79 -5.56
CA GLN A 36 9.67 9.71 -5.66
C GLN A 36 11.03 9.01 -5.53
N GLU A 37 11.08 7.91 -4.76
CA GLU A 37 12.32 7.18 -4.51
C GLU A 37 12.54 6.03 -5.49
N MET A 38 11.46 5.32 -5.80
CA MET A 38 11.48 4.13 -6.64
C MET A 38 10.28 4.14 -7.61
N PRO A 39 10.37 4.95 -8.69
CA PRO A 39 9.21 5.23 -9.54
C PRO A 39 8.63 4.01 -10.26
N ASP A 40 9.43 2.98 -10.51
CA ASP A 40 9.00 1.78 -11.22
C ASP A 40 8.82 0.55 -10.32
N GLU A 41 8.98 0.73 -9.00
CA GLU A 41 8.93 -0.37 -8.05
C GLU A 41 7.56 -0.52 -7.39
N TRP A 42 7.10 -1.77 -7.31
CA TRP A 42 6.02 -2.21 -6.44
C TRP A 42 6.53 -3.25 -5.45
N GLN A 43 6.13 -3.14 -4.20
CA GLN A 43 6.29 -4.17 -3.20
C GLN A 43 4.94 -4.81 -2.95
N LEU A 44 4.82 -6.11 -3.25
CA LEU A 44 3.57 -6.86 -3.21
C LEU A 44 3.65 -7.92 -2.12
N GLY A 45 2.82 -7.78 -1.10
CA GLY A 45 2.84 -8.62 0.09
C GLY A 45 1.77 -9.70 0.08
N PHE A 46 2.16 -10.91 0.41
CA PHE A 46 1.30 -12.09 0.52
C PHE A 46 1.35 -12.64 1.94
N TYR A 47 0.20 -12.65 2.59
CA TYR A 47 0.06 -13.07 3.99
C TYR A 47 -0.29 -14.56 4.09
N ASP A 48 0.48 -15.27 4.89
CA ASP A 48 0.20 -16.65 5.30
C ASP A 48 -0.42 -16.64 6.71
N LYS A 49 -1.70 -16.98 6.78
CA LYS A 49 -2.46 -16.98 8.03
C LYS A 49 -1.98 -18.03 9.03
N LYS A 50 -1.47 -19.17 8.55
CA LYS A 50 -1.00 -20.23 9.44
C LYS A 50 0.31 -19.88 10.11
N LYS A 51 1.23 -19.29 9.35
CA LYS A 51 2.55 -18.89 9.85
C LYS A 51 2.52 -17.48 10.50
N ASP A 52 1.46 -16.71 10.29
CA ASP A 52 1.35 -15.30 10.66
C ASP A 52 2.54 -14.47 10.12
N ARG A 53 2.84 -14.67 8.84
CA ARG A 53 3.98 -14.04 8.16
C ARG A 53 3.60 -13.50 6.79
N ILE A 54 4.34 -12.49 6.35
CA ILE A 54 4.23 -11.92 5.00
C ILE A 54 5.48 -12.25 4.19
N THR A 55 5.26 -12.70 2.97
CA THR A 55 6.27 -12.76 1.92
C THR A 55 6.08 -11.58 0.99
N THR A 56 7.11 -10.81 0.76
CA THR A 56 7.06 -9.64 -0.13
C THR A 56 7.84 -9.90 -1.41
N PHE A 57 7.17 -9.69 -2.54
CA PHE A 57 7.82 -9.63 -3.85
C PHE A 57 8.06 -8.18 -4.24
N VAL A 58 9.22 -7.91 -4.79
CA VAL A 58 9.57 -6.61 -5.36
C VAL A 58 9.55 -6.73 -6.87
N VAL A 59 8.65 -5.98 -7.51
CA VAL A 59 8.52 -5.89 -8.97
C VAL A 59 9.03 -4.53 -9.40
N ASN A 60 10.16 -4.51 -10.10
CA ASN A 60 10.77 -3.27 -10.58
C ASN A 60 11.04 -3.40 -12.08
N GLY A 61 10.24 -2.71 -12.90
CA GLY A 61 10.36 -2.80 -14.35
C GLY A 61 10.34 -4.24 -14.85
N SER A 62 11.48 -4.77 -15.27
CA SER A 62 11.64 -6.16 -15.75
C SER A 62 12.08 -7.14 -14.67
N SER A 63 12.55 -6.67 -13.53
CA SER A 63 13.07 -7.52 -12.45
C SER A 63 11.99 -7.88 -11.44
N ILE A 64 12.10 -9.11 -10.95
CA ILE A 64 11.28 -9.61 -9.83
C ILE A 64 12.25 -10.23 -8.84
N SER A 65 12.10 -9.85 -7.57
CA SER A 65 12.84 -10.44 -6.47
C SER A 65 11.92 -10.75 -5.30
N ILE A 66 12.32 -11.72 -4.48
CA ILE A 66 11.59 -12.11 -3.28
C ILE A 66 12.38 -11.66 -2.05
N ARG A 67 11.72 -11.06 -1.09
CA ARG A 67 12.29 -10.80 0.23
C ARG A 67 12.01 -11.99 1.15
N ALA A 68 12.86 -12.18 2.15
CA ALA A 68 12.63 -13.18 3.18
C ALA A 68 11.29 -12.94 3.89
N GLU A 69 10.68 -14.01 4.37
CA GLU A 69 9.47 -13.94 5.20
C GLU A 69 9.72 -13.06 6.42
N GLU A 70 8.81 -12.11 6.67
CA GLU A 70 8.89 -11.21 7.82
C GLU A 70 7.73 -11.47 8.77
N GLU A 71 8.00 -11.38 10.06
CA GLU A 71 6.97 -11.34 11.08
C GLU A 71 6.21 -10.02 10.99
N ILE A 72 4.91 -10.08 11.24
CA ILE A 72 4.06 -8.90 11.20
C ILE A 72 3.93 -8.33 12.60
N PHE A 73 4.33 -7.07 12.75
CA PHE A 73 3.97 -6.29 13.93
C PHE A 73 2.53 -5.80 13.76
N LYS A 74 1.59 -6.53 14.31
CA LYS A 74 0.19 -6.13 14.39
C LYS A 74 -0.19 -5.97 15.85
N LYS A 75 -1.10 -5.06 16.13
CA LYS A 75 -1.78 -5.04 17.43
C LYS A 75 -2.55 -6.35 17.58
N ASP A 76 -2.55 -6.92 18.77
CA ASP A 76 -3.34 -8.11 19.08
C ASP A 76 -4.76 -7.93 18.51
N GLU A 77 -5.29 -8.98 17.86
CA GLU A 77 -6.61 -9.02 17.24
C GLU A 77 -6.76 -8.31 15.88
N THR A 78 -5.75 -7.62 15.35
CA THR A 78 -5.83 -7.06 13.98
C THR A 78 -5.77 -8.19 12.96
N LYS A 79 -6.88 -8.43 12.26
CA LYS A 79 -6.93 -9.38 11.16
C LYS A 79 -6.36 -8.73 9.89
N ILE A 80 -5.42 -9.42 9.25
CA ILE A 80 -4.97 -9.04 7.91
C ILE A 80 -5.93 -9.64 6.90
N SER A 81 -6.60 -8.78 6.17
CA SER A 81 -7.56 -9.17 5.13
C SER A 81 -6.91 -9.10 3.75
N GLY A 82 -7.26 -10.05 2.88
CA GLY A 82 -6.84 -10.03 1.49
C GLY A 82 -7.46 -8.88 0.70
N ILE A 83 -6.70 -8.34 -0.24
CA ILE A 83 -7.19 -7.36 -1.19
C ILE A 83 -8.09 -8.06 -2.21
N GLU A 84 -9.27 -7.52 -2.43
CA GLU A 84 -10.20 -7.97 -3.44
C GLU A 84 -10.01 -7.11 -4.72
N MET A 85 -9.11 -7.54 -5.62
CA MET A 85 -8.75 -6.78 -6.82
C MET A 85 -9.95 -6.43 -7.71
N GLY A 86 -11.01 -7.25 -7.70
CA GLY A 86 -12.26 -6.95 -8.40
C GLY A 86 -12.99 -5.71 -7.89
N LYS A 87 -12.76 -5.32 -6.65
CA LYS A 87 -13.31 -4.11 -6.02
C LYS A 87 -12.39 -2.89 -6.11
N VAL A 88 -11.14 -3.06 -6.55
CA VAL A 88 -10.21 -1.96 -6.77
C VAL A 88 -10.50 -1.35 -8.15
N LYS A 89 -11.26 -0.27 -8.17
CA LYS A 89 -11.69 0.45 -9.39
C LYS A 89 -10.84 1.68 -9.66
N ILE A 90 -10.25 2.25 -8.63
CA ILE A 90 -9.41 3.45 -8.71
C ILE A 90 -7.96 3.01 -8.90
N ALA A 91 -7.38 3.38 -10.04
CA ALA A 91 -5.96 3.15 -10.32
C ALA A 91 -5.05 3.99 -9.41
N PHE A 92 -3.80 3.61 -9.31
CA PHE A 92 -2.82 4.30 -8.46
C PHE A 92 -2.71 5.80 -8.79
N ASP A 93 -2.55 6.15 -10.07
CA ASP A 93 -2.39 7.55 -10.49
C ASP A 93 -3.64 8.38 -10.18
N ASP A 94 -4.83 7.80 -10.33
CA ASP A 94 -6.08 8.45 -9.96
C ASP A 94 -6.18 8.67 -8.44
N ALA A 95 -5.74 7.70 -7.65
CA ALA A 95 -5.70 7.84 -6.19
C ALA A 95 -4.74 8.95 -5.76
N ILE A 96 -3.56 9.02 -6.37
CA ILE A 96 -2.58 10.10 -6.14
C ILE A 96 -3.16 11.46 -6.55
N GLY A 97 -3.85 11.53 -7.69
CA GLY A 97 -4.55 12.76 -8.13
C GLY A 97 -5.60 13.24 -7.13
N LYS A 98 -6.42 12.32 -6.63
CA LYS A 98 -7.45 12.61 -5.61
C LYS A 98 -6.84 13.06 -4.28
N ALA A 99 -5.75 12.43 -3.86
CA ALA A 99 -5.01 12.86 -2.67
C ALA A 99 -4.47 14.28 -2.82
N GLY A 100 -3.90 14.62 -3.97
CA GLY A 100 -3.38 15.95 -4.27
C GLY A 100 -4.48 17.02 -4.28
N GLU A 101 -5.62 16.74 -4.89
CA GLU A 101 -6.78 17.63 -4.88
C GLU A 101 -7.31 17.87 -3.46
N PHE A 102 -7.45 16.79 -2.69
CA PHE A 102 -7.90 16.88 -1.31
C PHE A 102 -6.93 17.67 -0.43
N GLN A 103 -5.63 17.42 -0.56
CA GLN A 103 -4.59 18.16 0.16
C GLN A 103 -4.63 19.64 -0.18
N SER A 104 -4.68 20.01 -1.47
CA SER A 104 -4.70 21.41 -1.89
C SER A 104 -5.90 22.17 -1.34
N LYS A 105 -7.05 21.50 -1.22
CA LYS A 105 -8.31 22.08 -0.76
C LYS A 105 -8.39 22.20 0.76
N ASN A 106 -7.95 21.19 1.49
CA ASN A 106 -8.17 21.07 2.94
C ASN A 106 -6.91 21.30 3.78
N TYR A 107 -5.74 21.09 3.19
CA TYR A 107 -4.43 21.21 3.85
C TYR A 107 -3.43 21.94 2.94
N PRO A 108 -3.70 23.20 2.54
CA PRO A 108 -2.91 23.89 1.51
C PRO A 108 -1.45 24.11 1.87
N LYS A 109 -1.12 24.08 3.17
CA LYS A 109 0.27 24.21 3.67
C LYS A 109 1.03 22.89 3.71
N ASP A 110 0.33 21.77 3.58
CA ASP A 110 0.90 20.43 3.72
C ASP A 110 1.25 19.81 2.36
N LYS A 111 2.05 20.53 1.57
CA LYS A 111 2.56 20.03 0.29
C LYS A 111 3.51 18.87 0.51
N SER A 112 3.33 17.82 -0.26
CA SER A 112 4.12 16.61 -0.16
C SER A 112 5.55 16.81 -0.68
N VAL A 113 6.54 16.39 0.11
CA VAL A 113 7.91 16.17 -0.32
C VAL A 113 8.18 14.67 -0.57
N LYS A 114 7.41 13.80 0.09
CA LYS A 114 7.47 12.35 -0.09
C LYS A 114 6.07 11.77 0.05
N THR A 115 5.71 10.89 -0.87
CA THR A 115 4.44 10.17 -0.86
C THR A 115 4.67 8.69 -0.61
N ILE A 116 3.99 8.15 0.39
CA ILE A 116 3.95 6.72 0.68
C ILE A 116 2.53 6.25 0.37
N ALA A 117 2.39 5.28 -0.49
CA ALA A 117 1.08 4.73 -0.87
C ALA A 117 1.02 3.23 -0.60
N ILE A 118 -0.05 2.81 0.06
CA ILE A 118 -0.34 1.41 0.37
C ILE A 118 -1.77 1.11 -0.04
N LEU A 119 -1.95 0.13 -0.93
CA LEU A 119 -3.26 -0.49 -1.12
C LEU A 119 -3.39 -1.62 -0.11
N GLN A 120 -4.48 -1.63 0.64
CA GLN A 120 -4.75 -2.63 1.67
C GLN A 120 -6.25 -2.77 1.91
N ASN A 121 -6.64 -3.87 2.54
CA ASN A 121 -8.02 -4.08 2.97
C ASN A 121 -8.10 -3.93 4.49
N ILE A 122 -8.76 -2.87 4.95
CA ILE A 122 -8.97 -2.60 6.38
C ILE A 122 -10.42 -2.97 6.75
N PRO A 123 -10.66 -3.75 7.82
CA PRO A 123 -12.01 -4.21 8.17
C PRO A 123 -13.08 -3.12 8.25
N SER A 124 -12.71 -1.92 8.74
CA SER A 124 -13.65 -0.79 8.90
C SER A 124 -13.99 -0.08 7.59
N TYR A 125 -13.13 -0.19 6.55
CA TYR A 125 -13.22 0.60 5.32
C TYR A 125 -13.27 -0.24 4.05
N GLY A 126 -12.84 -1.51 4.09
CA GLY A 126 -12.62 -2.34 2.91
C GLY A 126 -11.31 -2.03 2.18
N ASN A 127 -11.29 -2.20 0.87
CA ASN A 127 -10.10 -1.91 0.07
C ASN A 127 -9.89 -0.40 -0.05
N ILE A 128 -8.74 0.08 0.40
CA ILE A 128 -8.39 1.50 0.41
C ILE A 128 -7.00 1.74 -0.15
N TRP A 129 -6.81 2.89 -0.76
CA TRP A 129 -5.51 3.53 -0.94
C TRP A 129 -5.21 4.35 0.31
N ASN A 130 -4.28 3.89 1.12
CA ASN A 130 -3.78 4.60 2.30
C ASN A 130 -2.57 5.42 1.87
N ILE A 131 -2.76 6.72 1.71
CA ILE A 131 -1.75 7.64 1.17
C ILE A 131 -1.27 8.54 2.29
N THR A 132 0.03 8.54 2.52
CA THR A 132 0.67 9.39 3.51
C THR A 132 1.65 10.34 2.84
N TYR A 133 1.45 11.62 3.05
CA TYR A 133 2.41 12.67 2.70
C TYR A 133 3.33 12.96 3.88
N ILE A 134 4.63 12.95 3.62
CA ILE A 134 5.58 13.68 4.44
C ILE A 134 5.65 15.08 3.83
N THR A 135 5.34 16.11 4.59
CA THR A 135 5.14 17.45 4.06
C THR A 135 6.30 18.39 4.31
N GLU A 136 6.40 19.46 3.50
CA GLU A 136 7.40 20.50 3.69
C GLU A 136 7.21 21.30 5.00
N SER A 137 6.02 21.21 5.61
CA SER A 137 5.70 21.78 6.93
C SER A 137 6.07 20.87 8.11
N PHE A 138 6.79 19.77 7.86
CA PHE A 138 7.13 18.74 8.86
C PHE A 138 5.91 18.06 9.49
N ASN A 139 4.85 17.90 8.73
CA ASN A 139 3.67 17.12 9.10
C ASN A 139 3.65 15.79 8.34
N THR A 140 2.91 14.82 8.90
CA THR A 140 2.42 13.67 8.15
C THR A 140 0.94 13.90 7.89
N LEU A 141 0.55 13.95 6.63
CA LEU A 141 -0.85 13.98 6.21
C LEU A 141 -1.23 12.61 5.71
N ASN A 142 -2.08 11.91 6.43
CA ASN A 142 -2.61 10.62 6.04
C ASN A 142 -4.01 10.77 5.46
N MET A 143 -4.26 10.11 4.35
CA MET A 143 -5.55 10.08 3.67
C MET A 143 -5.90 8.64 3.31
N LYS A 144 -7.08 8.18 3.73
CA LYS A 144 -7.62 6.88 3.35
C LYS A 144 -8.68 7.08 2.27
N ILE A 145 -8.37 6.62 1.08
CA ILE A 145 -9.21 6.79 -0.11
C ILE A 145 -9.83 5.44 -0.48
N ASP A 146 -11.15 5.40 -0.58
CA ASP A 146 -11.86 4.20 -1.01
C ASP A 146 -11.38 3.79 -2.41
N ALA A 147 -10.85 2.56 -2.52
CA ALA A 147 -10.33 2.05 -3.78
C ALA A 147 -11.42 1.74 -4.82
N SER A 148 -12.69 1.72 -4.42
CA SER A 148 -13.82 1.54 -5.32
C SER A 148 -14.39 2.87 -5.84
N SER A 149 -14.64 3.82 -4.94
CA SER A 149 -15.33 5.09 -5.26
C SER A 149 -14.40 6.29 -5.44
N GLY A 150 -13.20 6.23 -4.87
CA GLY A 150 -12.27 7.37 -4.82
C GLY A 150 -12.60 8.43 -3.76
N LYS A 151 -13.56 8.15 -2.87
CA LYS A 151 -13.88 9.05 -1.76
C LYS A 151 -12.78 9.01 -0.70
N VAL A 152 -12.45 10.18 -0.14
CA VAL A 152 -11.63 10.26 1.06
C VAL A 152 -12.50 9.90 2.27
N LEU A 153 -12.22 8.75 2.88
CA LEU A 153 -13.01 8.21 4.00
C LEU A 153 -12.52 8.72 5.35
N GLU A 154 -11.22 8.94 5.46
CA GLU A 154 -10.58 9.43 6.67
C GLU A 154 -9.34 10.22 6.29
N HIS A 155 -9.05 11.26 7.06
CA HIS A 155 -7.83 12.05 6.90
C HIS A 155 -7.35 12.57 8.25
N ASN A 156 -6.04 12.68 8.41
CA ASN A 156 -5.42 13.19 9.63
C ASN A 156 -4.07 13.82 9.32
N SER A 157 -3.84 15.00 9.87
CA SER A 157 -2.53 15.66 9.83
C SER A 157 -1.95 15.71 11.24
N SER A 158 -0.70 15.30 11.39
CA SER A 158 0.02 15.35 12.65
C SER A 158 1.45 15.80 12.44
N SER A 159 2.02 16.50 13.44
CA SER A 159 3.42 16.90 13.38
C SER A 159 4.35 15.69 13.44
N VAL A 160 5.38 15.66 12.59
CA VAL A 160 6.45 14.66 12.64
C VAL A 160 7.12 14.62 14.03
N PHE A 161 7.13 15.74 14.74
CA PHE A 161 7.71 15.84 16.08
C PHE A 161 6.81 15.33 17.21
N SER A 162 5.53 15.08 16.97
CA SER A 162 4.59 14.61 18.00
C SER A 162 4.80 13.16 18.43
N PHE A 163 5.55 12.38 17.67
CA PHE A 163 5.89 10.98 17.98
C PHE A 163 6.92 10.83 19.12
N LYS A 164 7.47 11.92 19.66
CA LYS A 164 8.50 11.91 20.71
C LYS A 164 7.97 12.02 22.13
N LYS A 165 6.65 12.03 22.32
CA LYS A 165 6.03 12.31 23.65
C LYS A 165 5.47 11.09 24.36
N GLU A 166 5.85 9.90 23.95
CA GLU A 166 5.52 8.70 24.72
C GLU A 166 6.67 8.27 25.61
#